data_31a9f864b2980bbb76a48000f7261641
#
_entry.id   31a9f864b2980bbb76a48000f7261641
#
_cell.length_a   1.000
_cell.length_b   1.000
_cell.length_c   1.000
_cell.angle_alpha   90.00
_cell.angle_beta   90.00
_cell.angle_gamma   90.00
#
_symmetry.space_group_name_H-M   'P 1'
#
loop_
_entity.id
_entity.type
_entity.pdbx_description
1 polymer ?
#
loop_
_entity_poly.entity_id
_entity_poly.type
_entity_poly.pdbx_seq_one_letter_code
_entity_poly.pdbx_strand_id
1 'polypeptide(L)'
;MRFPDFPHLFAHLERGAQPRTVAVVGAEDPHALEATVLAHDETCLSPILIGNRKRILAGLERLDRANAFPVLAARTHEEAVATAAALLRDGSVHLLMKGAIPTGTLMHGLMTPEAGFRTGDILSHVSLVSIPSYHKVFAITDAALNIRPDATRKRDILLNAAGVLRQLGMDAPRVAVLAAVDTPTPKMPETLDAVSLREAGERGEFQDCVVDGPLPY
;
A
#
# COMPACT_ATOMS: atom_id res chain seq x y z
N MET A 1 13.06 -7.39 13.49
CA MET A 1 12.25 -8.64 13.53
C MET A 1 12.19 -9.26 12.14
N ARG A 2 11.93 -10.57 12.01
CA ARG A 2 11.79 -11.26 10.71
C ARG A 2 10.55 -12.15 10.77
N PHE A 3 9.72 -12.10 9.74
CA PHE A 3 8.52 -12.94 9.63
C PHE A 3 8.78 -14.01 8.56
N PRO A 4 8.71 -15.30 8.89
CA PRO A 4 8.92 -16.36 7.91
C PRO A 4 7.82 -16.41 6.85
N ASP A 5 6.60 -16.03 7.21
CA ASP A 5 5.42 -16.04 6.36
C ASP A 5 4.37 -15.02 6.83
N PHE A 6 3.25 -14.91 6.11
CA PHE A 6 2.14 -14.04 6.48
C PHE A 6 1.44 -14.43 7.77
N PRO A 7 1.17 -15.71 8.10
CA PRO A 7 0.59 -16.07 9.38
C PRO A 7 1.36 -15.52 10.59
N HIS A 8 2.69 -15.57 10.56
CA HIS A 8 3.53 -14.99 11.62
C HIS A 8 3.46 -13.47 11.67
N LEU A 9 3.40 -12.81 10.49
CA LEU A 9 3.21 -11.37 10.40
C LEU A 9 1.85 -10.97 10.98
N PHE A 10 0.76 -11.66 10.62
CA PHE A 10 -0.58 -11.37 11.13
C PHE A 10 -0.67 -11.58 12.63
N ALA A 11 -0.15 -12.69 13.16
CA ALA A 11 -0.10 -12.94 14.59
C ALA A 11 0.71 -11.89 15.37
N HIS A 12 1.70 -11.24 14.73
CA HIS A 12 2.41 -10.11 15.33
C HIS A 12 1.56 -8.84 15.36
N LEU A 13 0.86 -8.53 14.27
CA LEU A 13 0.02 -7.35 14.14
C LEU A 13 -1.20 -7.41 15.08
N GLU A 14 -1.79 -8.58 15.26
CA GLU A 14 -2.96 -8.80 16.14
C GLU A 14 -2.69 -8.50 17.61
N ARG A 15 -1.46 -8.67 18.10
CA ARG A 15 -1.10 -8.46 19.51
C ARG A 15 -1.32 -7.05 20.05
N GLY A 16 -1.52 -6.09 19.20
CA GLY A 16 -1.78 -4.69 19.56
C GLY A 16 -2.83 -4.04 18.69
N ALA A 17 -3.59 -4.86 17.96
CA ALA A 17 -4.56 -4.38 17.00
C ALA A 17 -5.68 -3.59 17.70
N GLN A 18 -5.84 -2.35 17.30
CA GLN A 18 -7.01 -1.54 17.62
C GLN A 18 -8.02 -1.70 16.49
N PRO A 19 -9.33 -1.69 16.79
CA PRO A 19 -10.36 -1.64 15.75
C PRO A 19 -10.07 -0.53 14.75
N ARG A 20 -10.10 -0.86 13.46
CA ARG A 20 -9.84 0.09 12.37
C ARG A 20 -11.01 0.14 11.43
N THR A 21 -11.38 1.35 11.03
CA THR A 21 -12.44 1.56 10.03
C THR A 21 -11.80 1.66 8.66
N VAL A 22 -12.35 0.94 7.69
CA VAL A 22 -11.90 0.96 6.28
C VAL A 22 -13.04 1.45 5.39
N ALA A 23 -12.77 2.45 4.54
CA ALA A 23 -13.70 2.84 3.49
C ALA A 23 -13.41 2.02 2.22
N VAL A 24 -14.41 1.27 1.75
CA VAL A 24 -14.34 0.48 0.52
C VAL A 24 -14.94 1.29 -0.60
N VAL A 25 -14.11 1.78 -1.53
CA VAL A 25 -14.49 2.72 -2.59
C VAL A 25 -14.81 1.96 -3.87
N GLY A 26 -16.02 2.11 -4.40
CA GLY A 26 -16.55 1.28 -5.49
C GLY A 26 -16.89 -0.13 -5.00
N ALA A 27 -17.58 -0.21 -3.87
CA ALA A 27 -17.85 -1.44 -3.13
C ALA A 27 -18.87 -2.36 -3.82
N GLU A 28 -19.48 -1.96 -4.94
CA GLU A 28 -20.41 -2.79 -5.71
C GLU A 28 -19.75 -3.95 -6.47
N ASP A 29 -18.43 -4.09 -6.42
CA ASP A 29 -17.69 -5.22 -6.98
C ASP A 29 -17.87 -6.46 -6.11
N PRO A 30 -18.26 -7.63 -6.66
CA PRO A 30 -18.48 -8.84 -5.89
C PRO A 30 -17.23 -9.30 -5.13
N HIS A 31 -16.05 -9.26 -5.77
CA HIS A 31 -14.80 -9.70 -5.14
C HIS A 31 -14.36 -8.75 -4.03
N ALA A 32 -14.58 -7.44 -4.22
CA ALA A 32 -14.32 -6.46 -3.16
C ALA A 32 -15.25 -6.67 -1.96
N LEU A 33 -16.52 -7.01 -2.17
CA LEU A 33 -17.46 -7.33 -1.09
C LEU A 33 -17.07 -8.61 -0.36
N GLU A 34 -16.75 -9.69 -1.08
CA GLU A 34 -16.28 -10.96 -0.50
C GLU A 34 -15.03 -10.75 0.35
N ALA A 35 -14.03 -10.05 -0.19
CA ALA A 35 -12.80 -9.73 0.53
C ALA A 35 -13.07 -8.84 1.75
N THR A 36 -14.04 -7.92 1.67
CA THR A 36 -14.42 -7.06 2.78
C THR A 36 -15.08 -7.84 3.91
N VAL A 37 -16.00 -8.77 3.57
CA VAL A 37 -16.66 -9.65 4.56
C VAL A 37 -15.63 -10.53 5.24
N LEU A 38 -14.75 -11.17 4.47
CA LEU A 38 -13.68 -12.03 5.00
C LEU A 38 -12.76 -11.24 5.95
N ALA A 39 -12.32 -10.05 5.53
CA ALA A 39 -11.47 -9.21 6.35
C ALA A 39 -12.16 -8.76 7.65
N HIS A 40 -13.47 -8.50 7.61
CA HIS A 40 -14.25 -8.18 8.80
C HIS A 40 -14.37 -9.38 9.75
N ASP A 41 -14.66 -10.57 9.21
CA ASP A 41 -14.87 -11.79 10.01
C ASP A 41 -13.55 -12.29 10.64
N GLU A 42 -12.42 -12.10 9.97
CA GLU A 42 -11.11 -12.61 10.41
C GLU A 42 -10.27 -11.57 11.17
N THR A 43 -10.65 -10.30 11.15
CA THR A 43 -9.86 -9.23 11.76
C THR A 43 -10.74 -8.24 12.53
N CYS A 44 -10.12 -7.20 13.11
CA CYS A 44 -10.82 -6.10 13.77
C CYS A 44 -11.20 -4.94 12.82
N LEU A 45 -11.35 -5.18 11.53
CA LEU A 45 -11.75 -4.17 10.55
C LEU A 45 -13.26 -3.92 10.55
N SER A 46 -13.65 -2.65 10.57
CA SER A 46 -15.04 -2.20 10.45
C SER A 46 -15.23 -1.48 9.11
N PRO A 47 -15.87 -2.10 8.11
CA PRO A 47 -16.00 -1.50 6.79
C PRO A 47 -17.14 -0.48 6.71
N ILE A 48 -16.90 0.58 5.91
CA ILE A 48 -17.92 1.50 5.38
C ILE A 48 -17.89 1.35 3.85
N LEU A 49 -19.02 0.96 3.27
CA LEU A 49 -19.11 0.68 1.84
C LEU A 49 -19.57 1.93 1.09
N ILE A 50 -18.83 2.35 0.06
CA ILE A 50 -19.12 3.57 -0.72
C ILE A 50 -19.27 3.21 -2.19
N GLY A 51 -20.41 3.58 -2.79
CA GLY A 51 -20.69 3.33 -4.20
C GLY A 51 -22.19 3.22 -4.52
N ASN A 52 -22.54 2.42 -5.52
CA ASN A 52 -23.91 2.21 -5.90
C ASN A 52 -24.67 1.40 -4.84
N ARG A 53 -25.44 2.11 -4.00
CA ARG A 53 -26.15 1.53 -2.86
C ARG A 53 -26.98 0.29 -3.23
N LYS A 54 -27.74 0.35 -4.35
CA LYS A 54 -28.60 -0.77 -4.76
C LYS A 54 -27.79 -2.02 -5.08
N ARG A 55 -26.69 -1.87 -5.80
CA ARG A 55 -25.80 -2.99 -6.16
C ARG A 55 -25.05 -3.54 -4.95
N ILE A 56 -24.60 -2.66 -4.04
CA ILE A 56 -23.92 -3.06 -2.79
C ILE A 56 -24.89 -3.89 -1.93
N LEU A 57 -26.10 -3.41 -1.68
CA LEU A 57 -27.09 -4.13 -0.87
C LEU A 57 -27.43 -5.50 -1.47
N ALA A 58 -27.66 -5.57 -2.79
CA ALA A 58 -27.91 -6.84 -3.47
C ALA A 58 -26.68 -7.79 -3.43
N GLY A 59 -25.48 -7.26 -3.38
CA GLY A 59 -24.25 -8.05 -3.18
C GLY A 59 -24.15 -8.61 -1.76
N LEU A 60 -24.45 -7.79 -0.75
CA LEU A 60 -24.47 -8.22 0.65
C LEU A 60 -25.56 -9.28 0.93
N GLU A 61 -26.74 -9.14 0.32
CA GLU A 61 -27.79 -10.17 0.42
C GLU A 61 -27.31 -11.53 -0.09
N ARG A 62 -26.57 -11.56 -1.21
CA ARG A 62 -26.01 -12.81 -1.76
C ARG A 62 -24.94 -13.45 -0.87
N LEU A 63 -24.31 -12.68 -0.01
CA LEU A 63 -23.31 -13.13 0.95
C LEU A 63 -23.91 -13.40 2.34
N ASP A 64 -25.24 -13.42 2.46
CA ASP A 64 -25.94 -13.55 3.75
C ASP A 64 -25.52 -12.51 4.81
N ARG A 65 -25.19 -11.30 4.33
CA ARG A 65 -24.74 -10.15 5.13
C ARG A 65 -25.64 -8.91 4.96
N ALA A 66 -26.93 -9.12 4.71
CA ALA A 66 -27.88 -8.03 4.59
C ALA A 66 -27.79 -7.07 5.79
N ASN A 67 -27.63 -5.77 5.50
CA ASN A 67 -27.49 -4.71 6.51
C ASN A 67 -26.32 -4.84 7.49
N ALA A 68 -25.32 -5.66 7.22
CA ALA A 68 -24.18 -5.86 8.11
C ALA A 68 -23.28 -4.62 8.22
N PHE A 69 -23.24 -3.79 7.18
CA PHE A 69 -22.30 -2.67 7.09
C PHE A 69 -22.97 -1.36 6.72
N PRO A 70 -22.46 -0.21 7.17
CA PRO A 70 -22.88 1.11 6.69
C PRO A 70 -22.64 1.25 5.18
N VAL A 71 -23.62 1.76 4.45
CA VAL A 71 -23.51 2.01 3.00
C VAL A 71 -23.76 3.48 2.71
N LEU A 72 -22.75 4.15 2.17
CA LEU A 72 -22.83 5.51 1.67
C LEU A 72 -23.02 5.49 0.15
N ALA A 73 -24.11 6.11 -0.30
CA ALA A 73 -24.43 6.15 -1.73
C ALA A 73 -23.50 7.12 -2.46
N ALA A 74 -22.96 6.69 -3.59
CA ALA A 74 -22.27 7.54 -4.55
C ALA A 74 -22.76 7.20 -5.96
N ARG A 75 -22.95 8.22 -6.79
CA ARG A 75 -23.47 8.08 -8.17
C ARG A 75 -22.36 7.94 -9.19
N THR A 76 -21.18 8.49 -8.89
CA THR A 76 -20.00 8.44 -9.74
C THR A 76 -18.77 7.97 -8.93
N HIS A 77 -17.73 7.57 -9.62
CA HIS A 77 -16.46 7.19 -8.99
C HIS A 77 -15.82 8.39 -8.27
N GLU A 78 -15.91 9.58 -8.84
CA GLU A 78 -15.39 10.82 -8.27
C GLU A 78 -16.09 11.17 -6.94
N GLU A 79 -17.43 11.04 -6.90
CA GLU A 79 -18.22 11.23 -5.69
C GLU A 79 -17.82 10.20 -4.62
N ALA A 80 -17.61 8.95 -5.00
CA ALA A 80 -17.17 7.90 -4.07
C ALA A 80 -15.78 8.20 -3.49
N VAL A 81 -14.84 8.66 -4.32
CA VAL A 81 -13.49 9.05 -3.87
C VAL A 81 -13.55 10.27 -2.97
N ALA A 82 -14.30 11.29 -3.33
CA ALA A 82 -14.44 12.51 -2.52
C ALA A 82 -15.04 12.21 -1.13
N THR A 83 -16.06 11.33 -1.08
CA THR A 83 -16.64 10.85 0.18
C THR A 83 -15.61 10.12 1.03
N ALA A 84 -14.87 9.18 0.45
CA ALA A 84 -13.84 8.44 1.16
C ALA A 84 -12.70 9.34 1.64
N ALA A 85 -12.28 10.30 0.81
CA ALA A 85 -11.25 11.28 1.17
C ALA A 85 -11.69 12.16 2.36
N ALA A 86 -12.94 12.58 2.40
CA ALA A 86 -13.49 13.34 3.52
C ALA A 86 -13.46 12.54 4.83
N LEU A 87 -13.93 11.30 4.80
CA LEU A 87 -13.92 10.39 5.95
C LEU A 87 -12.51 10.07 6.45
N LEU A 88 -11.55 9.94 5.54
CA LEU A 88 -10.14 9.70 5.90
C LEU A 88 -9.53 10.97 6.54
N ARG A 89 -9.84 12.14 6.01
CA ARG A 89 -9.32 13.42 6.53
C ARG A 89 -9.87 13.78 7.89
N ASP A 90 -11.13 13.49 8.17
CA ASP A 90 -11.75 13.76 9.48
C ASP A 90 -11.48 12.65 10.52
N GLY A 91 -10.79 11.58 10.13
CA GLY A 91 -10.43 10.47 11.01
C GLY A 91 -11.55 9.44 11.24
N SER A 92 -12.69 9.57 10.57
CA SER A 92 -13.79 8.59 10.65
C SER A 92 -13.40 7.23 10.07
N VAL A 93 -12.47 7.21 9.10
CA VAL A 93 -11.84 6.00 8.59
C VAL A 93 -10.33 6.10 8.67
N HIS A 94 -9.67 4.95 8.77
CA HIS A 94 -8.21 4.84 8.93
C HIS A 94 -7.54 4.31 7.66
N LEU A 95 -8.29 3.59 6.83
CA LEU A 95 -7.81 2.89 5.65
C LEU A 95 -8.77 3.09 4.48
N LEU A 96 -8.23 3.03 3.26
CA LEU A 96 -9.01 2.93 2.04
C LEU A 96 -8.76 1.58 1.36
N MET A 97 -9.83 0.93 0.93
CA MET A 97 -9.79 -0.25 0.09
C MET A 97 -10.41 0.08 -1.27
N LYS A 98 -9.70 -0.26 -2.35
CA LYS A 98 -10.18 -0.07 -3.71
C LYS A 98 -11.05 -1.25 -4.16
N GLY A 99 -12.30 -0.98 -4.50
CA GLY A 99 -13.19 -1.90 -5.22
C GLY A 99 -13.19 -1.65 -6.73
N ALA A 100 -14.38 -1.64 -7.34
CA ALA A 100 -14.58 -1.44 -8.79
C ALA A 100 -14.41 0.03 -9.21
N ILE A 101 -13.24 0.59 -9.01
CA ILE A 101 -12.89 1.95 -9.43
C ILE A 101 -11.55 1.96 -10.17
N PRO A 102 -11.38 2.72 -11.27
CA PRO A 102 -10.10 2.86 -11.92
C PRO A 102 -9.05 3.45 -10.96
N THR A 103 -7.86 2.85 -10.93
CA THR A 103 -6.78 3.30 -10.04
C THR A 103 -6.42 4.77 -10.27
N GLY A 104 -6.43 5.21 -11.55
CA GLY A 104 -6.19 6.63 -11.90
C GLY A 104 -7.22 7.58 -11.27
N THR A 105 -8.51 7.24 -11.28
CA THR A 105 -9.57 8.06 -10.66
C THR A 105 -9.38 8.14 -9.14
N LEU A 106 -9.07 7.02 -8.48
CA LEU A 106 -8.80 7.00 -7.04
C LEU A 106 -7.58 7.87 -6.71
N MET A 107 -6.46 7.63 -7.40
CA MET A 107 -5.23 8.38 -7.15
C MET A 107 -5.40 9.87 -7.45
N HIS A 108 -6.04 10.23 -8.56
CA HIS A 108 -6.30 11.62 -8.88
C HIS A 108 -7.09 12.32 -7.78
N GLY A 109 -8.19 11.71 -7.31
CA GLY A 109 -9.04 12.31 -6.27
C GLY A 109 -8.36 12.42 -4.90
N LEU A 110 -7.48 11.46 -4.55
CA LEU A 110 -6.71 11.53 -3.30
C LEU A 110 -5.56 12.52 -3.34
N MET A 111 -5.01 12.82 -4.53
CA MET A 111 -3.86 13.72 -4.69
C MET A 111 -4.26 15.18 -4.96
N THR A 112 -5.56 15.51 -4.94
CA THR A 112 -5.99 16.92 -5.03
C THR A 112 -5.56 17.69 -3.78
N PRO A 113 -5.28 18.98 -3.88
CA PRO A 113 -4.96 19.83 -2.73
C PRO A 113 -6.04 19.77 -1.64
N GLU A 114 -7.30 19.69 -2.03
CA GLU A 114 -8.48 19.66 -1.14
C GLU A 114 -8.56 18.35 -0.33
N ALA A 115 -8.07 17.26 -0.90
CA ALA A 115 -8.00 15.97 -0.20
C ALA A 115 -7.00 15.98 0.94
N GLY A 116 -5.90 16.73 0.81
CA GLY A 116 -4.93 16.97 1.89
C GLY A 116 -3.96 15.82 2.19
N PHE A 117 -3.90 14.78 1.33
CA PHE A 117 -3.07 13.59 1.57
C PHE A 117 -1.67 13.68 0.97
N ARG A 118 -1.37 14.75 0.26
CA ARG A 118 -0.03 14.98 -0.29
C ARG A 118 0.89 15.53 0.80
N THR A 119 1.49 14.64 1.59
CA THR A 119 2.37 14.98 2.72
C THR A 119 3.86 14.89 2.38
N GLY A 120 4.21 14.36 1.21
CA GLY A 120 5.58 14.13 0.76
C GLY A 120 5.74 14.42 -0.72
N ASP A 121 6.95 14.19 -1.20
CA ASP A 121 7.33 14.50 -2.58
C ASP A 121 6.84 13.45 -3.56
N ILE A 122 6.68 12.19 -3.11
CA ILE A 122 6.27 11.10 -3.98
C ILE A 122 5.35 10.09 -3.27
N LEU A 123 4.34 9.62 -4.01
CA LEU A 123 3.56 8.44 -3.65
C LEU A 123 4.22 7.21 -4.27
N SER A 124 4.41 6.15 -3.48
CA SER A 124 5.01 4.90 -3.95
C SER A 124 4.21 3.68 -3.49
N HIS A 125 4.37 2.59 -4.24
CA HIS A 125 3.72 1.32 -3.95
C HIS A 125 4.67 0.39 -3.20
N VAL A 126 4.18 -0.26 -2.14
CA VAL A 126 4.93 -1.28 -1.39
C VAL A 126 4.11 -2.57 -1.34
N SER A 127 4.66 -3.65 -1.88
CA SER A 127 4.09 -5.00 -1.76
C SER A 127 4.88 -5.81 -0.74
N LEU A 128 4.19 -6.45 0.19
CA LEU A 128 4.77 -7.53 0.99
C LEU A 128 4.59 -8.86 0.26
N VAL A 129 5.64 -9.65 0.21
CA VAL A 129 5.67 -10.91 -0.55
C VAL A 129 6.19 -12.03 0.33
N SER A 130 5.53 -13.20 0.24
CA SER A 130 5.97 -14.46 0.83
C SER A 130 6.01 -15.51 -0.28
N ILE A 131 7.14 -16.16 -0.46
CA ILE A 131 7.31 -17.25 -1.44
C ILE A 131 7.91 -18.48 -0.74
N PRO A 132 7.48 -19.70 -1.11
CA PRO A 132 7.92 -20.93 -0.42
C PRO A 132 9.44 -21.14 -0.46
N SER A 133 10.12 -20.68 -1.50
CA SER A 133 11.57 -20.83 -1.69
C SER A 133 12.41 -19.79 -0.93
N TYR A 134 11.78 -18.84 -0.24
CA TYR A 134 12.50 -17.80 0.50
C TYR A 134 12.08 -17.78 1.97
N HIS A 135 13.05 -17.67 2.85
CA HIS A 135 12.92 -17.92 4.29
C HIS A 135 12.20 -16.84 5.10
N LYS A 136 11.66 -15.80 4.47
CA LYS A 136 10.98 -14.68 5.15
C LYS A 136 10.09 -13.89 4.20
N VAL A 137 9.15 -13.14 4.77
CA VAL A 137 8.44 -12.06 4.08
C VAL A 137 9.43 -10.96 3.72
N PHE A 138 9.32 -10.41 2.52
CA PHE A 138 10.09 -9.28 2.04
C PHE A 138 9.20 -8.26 1.32
N ALA A 139 9.72 -7.07 1.11
CA ALA A 139 9.00 -6.01 0.41
C ALA A 139 9.55 -5.81 -1.00
N ILE A 140 8.67 -5.50 -1.94
CA ILE A 140 9.02 -5.02 -3.29
C ILE A 140 8.43 -3.63 -3.45
N THR A 141 9.23 -2.69 -3.92
CA THR A 141 8.86 -1.31 -4.24
C THR A 141 9.69 -0.79 -5.43
N ASP A 142 9.27 0.10 -6.25
CA ASP A 142 7.91 0.44 -6.63
C ASP A 142 7.55 -0.34 -7.89
N ALA A 143 6.53 -1.16 -7.80
CA ALA A 143 6.15 -2.03 -8.92
C ALA A 143 4.98 -1.48 -9.76
N ALA A 144 4.36 -0.34 -9.35
CA ALA A 144 3.06 0.02 -9.90
C ALA A 144 2.83 1.52 -10.16
N LEU A 145 3.46 2.43 -9.44
CA LEU A 145 3.13 3.86 -9.51
C LEU A 145 4.15 4.70 -10.26
N ASN A 146 5.44 4.42 -10.10
CA ASN A 146 6.52 5.22 -10.67
C ASN A 146 7.18 4.48 -11.83
N ILE A 147 6.85 4.84 -13.08
CA ILE A 147 7.27 4.09 -14.28
C ILE A 147 8.77 4.21 -14.54
N ARG A 148 9.35 5.41 -14.40
CA ARG A 148 10.78 5.70 -14.61
C ARG A 148 11.28 6.71 -13.58
N PRO A 149 11.38 6.32 -12.30
CA PRO A 149 11.88 7.22 -11.29
C PRO A 149 13.38 7.50 -11.51
N ASP A 150 13.78 8.75 -11.38
CA ASP A 150 15.17 9.16 -11.28
C ASP A 150 15.77 8.82 -9.90
N ALA A 151 17.06 9.08 -9.69
CA ALA A 151 17.76 8.76 -8.45
C ALA A 151 17.10 9.42 -7.22
N THR A 152 16.63 10.67 -7.36
CA THR A 152 15.96 11.40 -6.27
C THR A 152 14.65 10.73 -5.88
N ARG A 153 13.83 10.40 -6.88
CA ARG A 153 12.57 9.69 -6.65
C ARG A 153 12.78 8.27 -6.10
N LYS A 154 13.80 7.56 -6.58
CA LYS A 154 14.18 6.24 -6.02
C LYS A 154 14.58 6.34 -4.56
N ARG A 155 15.25 7.42 -4.16
CA ARG A 155 15.55 7.71 -2.76
C ARG A 155 14.28 7.83 -1.92
N ASP A 156 13.31 8.59 -2.36
CA ASP A 156 12.04 8.80 -1.66
C ASP A 156 11.21 7.50 -1.60
N ILE A 157 11.18 6.73 -2.69
CA ILE A 157 10.57 5.40 -2.76
C ILE A 157 11.20 4.46 -1.70
N LEU A 158 12.52 4.45 -1.59
CA LEU A 158 13.25 3.67 -0.60
C LEU A 158 12.87 4.09 0.82
N LEU A 159 12.83 5.39 1.11
CA LEU A 159 12.46 5.92 2.41
C LEU A 159 11.02 5.56 2.80
N ASN A 160 10.08 5.64 1.87
CA ASN A 160 8.70 5.22 2.07
C ASN A 160 8.62 3.73 2.45
N ALA A 161 9.28 2.85 1.68
CA ALA A 161 9.30 1.42 1.96
C ALA A 161 9.98 1.09 3.30
N ALA A 162 11.09 1.74 3.60
CA ALA A 162 11.79 1.58 4.88
C ALA A 162 10.89 2.02 6.05
N GLY A 163 10.13 3.09 5.88
CA GLY A 163 9.13 3.56 6.85
C GLY A 163 8.07 2.51 7.15
N VAL A 164 7.50 1.89 6.11
CA VAL A 164 6.53 0.78 6.26
C VAL A 164 7.15 -0.40 7.00
N LEU A 165 8.35 -0.82 6.63
CA LEU A 165 9.02 -1.96 7.27
C LEU A 165 9.33 -1.70 8.74
N ARG A 166 9.72 -0.48 9.11
CA ARG A 166 9.92 -0.09 10.51
C ARG A 166 8.63 -0.15 11.33
N GLN A 167 7.50 0.31 10.77
CA GLN A 167 6.20 0.18 11.43
C GLN A 167 5.80 -1.28 11.67
N LEU A 168 6.29 -2.19 10.83
CA LEU A 168 6.14 -3.64 11.01
C LEU A 168 7.17 -4.25 11.98
N GLY A 169 7.98 -3.45 12.66
CA GLY A 169 8.98 -3.91 13.63
C GLY A 169 10.30 -4.39 13.01
N MET A 170 10.60 -3.96 11.79
CA MET A 170 11.88 -4.21 11.12
C MET A 170 12.76 -2.94 11.19
N ASP A 171 13.54 -2.79 12.25
CA ASP A 171 14.21 -1.54 12.59
C ASP A 171 15.37 -1.18 11.63
N ALA A 172 16.01 -2.17 11.01
CA ALA A 172 17.12 -1.98 10.08
C ALA A 172 16.88 -2.77 8.78
N PRO A 173 16.02 -2.30 7.88
CA PRO A 173 15.76 -3.01 6.63
C PRO A 173 17.00 -3.00 5.73
N ARG A 174 17.23 -4.16 5.10
CA ARG A 174 18.25 -4.30 4.05
C ARG A 174 17.58 -4.12 2.70
N VAL A 175 18.11 -3.20 1.90
CA VAL A 175 17.56 -2.81 0.61
C VAL A 175 18.49 -3.24 -0.50
N ALA A 176 18.00 -4.07 -1.40
CA ALA A 176 18.65 -4.42 -2.64
C ALA A 176 18.13 -3.54 -3.77
N VAL A 177 18.97 -2.71 -4.36
CA VAL A 177 18.63 -1.91 -5.54
C VAL A 177 18.90 -2.75 -6.78
N LEU A 178 17.82 -3.26 -7.37
CA LEU A 178 17.92 -4.21 -8.48
C LEU A 178 18.24 -3.52 -9.81
N ALA A 179 19.08 -4.15 -10.61
CA ALA A 179 19.35 -3.82 -11.99
C ALA A 179 19.59 -5.10 -12.80
N ALA A 180 19.55 -5.02 -14.12
CA ALA A 180 19.78 -6.18 -14.97
C ALA A 180 21.22 -6.71 -14.92
N VAL A 181 22.18 -5.87 -14.49
CA VAL A 181 23.60 -6.21 -14.33
C VAL A 181 24.14 -5.59 -13.04
N ASP A 182 25.22 -6.18 -12.50
CA ASP A 182 25.92 -5.70 -11.31
C ASP A 182 26.98 -4.62 -11.58
N THR A 183 27.38 -4.49 -12.85
CA THR A 183 28.39 -3.53 -13.25
C THR A 183 27.79 -2.21 -13.67
N PRO A 184 28.15 -1.09 -13.03
CA PRO A 184 27.64 0.23 -13.37
C PRO A 184 28.01 0.62 -14.81
N THR A 185 27.01 1.08 -15.59
CA THR A 185 27.23 1.48 -16.97
C THR A 185 26.28 2.61 -17.41
N PRO A 186 26.76 3.62 -18.15
CA PRO A 186 25.91 4.66 -18.72
C PRO A 186 24.85 4.16 -19.70
N LYS A 187 25.02 2.94 -20.26
CA LYS A 187 24.03 2.30 -21.13
C LYS A 187 22.79 1.85 -20.37
N MET A 188 22.90 1.70 -19.05
CA MET A 188 21.84 1.34 -18.12
C MET A 188 21.85 2.33 -16.95
N PRO A 189 21.19 3.49 -17.09
CA PRO A 189 21.22 4.55 -16.07
C PRO A 189 20.78 4.10 -14.68
N GLU A 190 19.90 3.10 -14.60
CA GLU A 190 19.44 2.49 -13.34
C GLU A 190 20.59 1.87 -12.53
N THR A 191 21.68 1.43 -13.16
CA THR A 191 22.86 0.94 -12.46
C THR A 191 23.63 2.07 -11.78
N LEU A 192 23.66 3.25 -12.38
CA LEU A 192 24.28 4.44 -11.80
C LEU A 192 23.43 5.00 -10.64
N ASP A 193 22.12 4.97 -10.79
CA ASP A 193 21.20 5.34 -9.71
C ASP A 193 21.41 4.41 -8.50
N ALA A 194 21.58 3.11 -8.73
CA ALA A 194 21.82 2.13 -7.67
C ALA A 194 23.14 2.41 -6.92
N VAL A 195 24.21 2.75 -7.64
CA VAL A 195 25.49 3.18 -7.02
C VAL A 195 25.26 4.42 -6.16
N SER A 196 24.57 5.42 -6.69
CA SER A 196 24.29 6.67 -5.97
C SER A 196 23.51 6.42 -4.66
N LEU A 197 22.53 5.52 -4.68
CA LEU A 197 21.77 5.14 -3.48
C LEU A 197 22.62 4.36 -2.47
N ARG A 198 23.46 3.44 -2.93
CA ARG A 198 24.40 2.73 -2.05
C ARG A 198 25.34 3.70 -1.36
N GLU A 199 25.97 4.59 -2.11
CA GLU A 199 26.89 5.58 -1.56
C GLU A 199 26.19 6.54 -0.60
N ALA A 200 24.94 6.93 -0.85
CA ALA A 200 24.14 7.69 0.09
C ALA A 200 23.89 6.92 1.39
N GLY A 201 23.65 5.61 1.30
CA GLY A 201 23.55 4.72 2.46
C GLY A 201 24.86 4.66 3.26
N GLU A 202 26.02 4.53 2.59
CA GLU A 202 27.34 4.53 3.21
C GLU A 202 27.65 5.87 3.92
N ARG A 203 27.13 6.99 3.40
CA ARG A 203 27.22 8.31 4.06
C ARG A 203 26.25 8.50 5.22
N GLY A 204 25.38 7.49 5.52
CA GLY A 204 24.39 7.56 6.60
C GLY A 204 23.15 8.39 6.28
N GLU A 205 22.85 8.66 5.01
CA GLU A 205 21.66 9.44 4.61
C GLU A 205 20.36 8.66 4.80
N PHE A 206 20.42 7.34 4.92
CA PHE A 206 19.27 6.47 5.20
C PHE A 206 19.38 5.94 6.63
N GLN A 207 18.70 6.58 7.57
CA GLN A 207 18.72 6.13 8.97
C GLN A 207 18.34 4.65 9.06
N ASP A 208 19.22 3.85 9.67
CA ASP A 208 19.03 2.45 9.99
C ASP A 208 18.69 1.54 8.78
N CYS A 209 19.05 1.94 7.56
CA CYS A 209 18.95 1.09 6.38
C CYS A 209 20.32 0.68 5.87
N VAL A 210 20.46 -0.57 5.48
CA VAL A 210 21.62 -1.05 4.71
C VAL A 210 21.19 -1.11 3.24
N VAL A 211 21.81 -0.31 2.40
CA VAL A 211 21.50 -0.22 0.96
C VAL A 211 22.66 -0.80 0.16
N ASP A 212 22.37 -1.69 -0.77
CA ASP A 212 23.33 -2.28 -1.68
C ASP A 212 22.79 -2.35 -3.11
N GLY A 213 23.67 -2.21 -4.08
CA GLY A 213 23.34 -2.23 -5.52
C GLY A 213 24.39 -1.56 -6.39
N PRO A 214 24.33 -1.76 -7.72
CA PRO A 214 23.33 -2.57 -8.45
C PRO A 214 23.49 -4.06 -8.17
N LEU A 215 22.36 -4.73 -7.96
CA LEU A 215 22.33 -6.18 -7.79
C LEU A 215 21.51 -6.81 -8.92
N PRO A 216 22.03 -7.85 -9.61
CA PRO A 216 21.27 -8.58 -10.61
C PRO A 216 20.20 -9.45 -9.92
N TYR A 217 19.16 -9.73 -10.67
CA TYR A 217 18.10 -10.65 -10.24
C TYR A 217 18.58 -12.10 -10.39
#